data_b1699ad2b4f28558a55900ca9a4909b2
#
_entry.id   b1699ad2b4f28558a55900ca9a4909b2
#
_cell.length_a   1.000
_cell.length_b   1.000
_cell.length_c   1.000
_cell.angle_alpha   90.00
_cell.angle_beta   90.00
_cell.angle_gamma   90.00
#
_symmetry.space_group_name_H-M   'P 1'
#
loop_
_entity.id
_entity.type
_entity.pdbx_description
1 polymer ?
#
loop_
_entity_poly.entity_id
_entity_poly.type
_entity_poly.pdbx_seq_one_letter_code
_entity_poly.pdbx_strand_id
1 'polypeptide(L)'
;MEEKHPNLIVARKDYTPFPINAIGLFKPKDLYLLAGIYLSSEYYSDASYLYTNITVNQLSALTGVSEDYISNNFYPRLKRSGFIRYRCIQEQLLVRRNHFYLPNPVINFRFIRKELFFDRTISPEEKGVMIGLYCICINGTFRYDLSDQRVWESLGISKNTFKKYRNSLIDNNILWPSYDAPMALTNAEHLDAKVLMYPHLGHKTWLDLVEEFNPTEDEINDYLLMVEEVA
;
A
#
# COMPACT_ATOMS: atom_id res chain seq x y z
N MET A 1 -0.86 7.71 32.90
CA MET A 1 -0.60 6.77 31.79
C MET A 1 -0.91 7.54 30.53
N GLU A 2 0.12 7.98 29.83
CA GLU A 2 -0.06 8.70 28.55
C GLU A 2 -0.77 7.78 27.57
N GLU A 3 -1.92 8.21 27.09
CA GLU A 3 -2.54 7.60 25.92
C GLU A 3 -1.54 7.68 24.76
N LYS A 4 -0.93 6.54 24.43
CA LYS A 4 -0.12 6.44 23.23
C LYS A 4 -1.05 6.67 22.04
N HIS A 5 -1.10 7.89 21.56
CA HIS A 5 -1.86 8.24 20.38
C HIS A 5 -1.37 7.36 19.21
N PRO A 6 -2.28 6.71 18.47
CA PRO A 6 -1.96 5.86 17.33
C PRO A 6 -1.17 6.59 16.24
N ASN A 7 -1.27 7.91 16.21
CA ASN A 7 -0.48 8.79 15.35
C ASN A 7 1.05 8.65 15.54
N LEU A 8 1.51 8.13 16.68
CA LEU A 8 2.94 7.96 16.93
C LEU A 8 3.57 6.81 16.14
N ILE A 9 2.85 5.70 15.91
CA ILE A 9 3.36 4.56 15.11
C ILE A 9 3.42 4.97 13.64
N VAL A 10 2.34 5.55 13.13
CA VAL A 10 2.27 6.04 11.74
C VAL A 10 3.28 7.17 11.50
N ALA A 11 3.51 8.05 12.47
CA ALA A 11 4.50 9.13 12.35
C ALA A 11 5.95 8.63 12.23
N ARG A 12 6.24 7.41 12.71
CA ARG A 12 7.60 6.84 12.67
C ARG A 12 7.91 6.06 11.40
N LYS A 13 6.91 5.76 10.57
CA LYS A 13 7.06 5.03 9.32
C LYS A 13 6.85 5.96 8.15
N ASP A 14 7.73 5.88 7.17
CA ASP A 14 7.56 6.58 5.90
C ASP A 14 6.81 5.72 4.89
N TYR A 15 6.87 4.40 5.03
CA TYR A 15 6.21 3.43 4.17
C TYR A 15 5.87 2.15 4.92
N THR A 16 5.04 1.31 4.30
CA THR A 16 4.74 -0.04 4.78
C THR A 16 4.81 -1.05 3.63
N PRO A 17 5.36 -2.26 3.84
CA PRO A 17 5.26 -3.33 2.86
C PRO A 17 3.81 -3.80 2.76
N PHE A 18 3.29 -3.91 1.54
CA PHE A 18 1.94 -4.36 1.25
C PHE A 18 1.97 -5.62 0.36
N PRO A 19 1.35 -6.72 0.77
CA PRO A 19 1.43 -7.99 0.04
C PRO A 19 0.61 -7.97 -1.25
N ILE A 20 1.23 -8.36 -2.37
CA ILE A 20 0.59 -8.41 -3.69
C ILE A 20 -0.57 -9.42 -3.72
N ASN A 21 -0.47 -10.51 -2.98
CA ASN A 21 -1.51 -11.55 -2.93
C ASN A 21 -2.81 -11.12 -2.24
N ALA A 22 -2.90 -9.89 -1.72
CA ALA A 22 -4.15 -9.31 -1.25
C ALA A 22 -5.08 -8.91 -2.42
N ILE A 23 -4.54 -8.74 -3.64
CA ILE A 23 -5.33 -8.40 -4.82
C ILE A 23 -6.28 -9.54 -5.15
N GLY A 24 -7.48 -9.19 -5.59
CA GLY A 24 -8.54 -10.16 -5.90
C GLY A 24 -9.27 -10.70 -4.67
N LEU A 25 -8.66 -10.65 -3.48
CA LEU A 25 -9.31 -11.02 -2.22
C LEU A 25 -10.16 -9.87 -1.65
N PHE A 26 -9.77 -8.64 -1.92
CA PHE A 26 -10.38 -7.44 -1.37
C PHE A 26 -10.78 -6.46 -2.47
N LYS A 27 -11.90 -5.76 -2.28
CA LYS A 27 -12.28 -4.65 -3.14
C LYS A 27 -11.34 -3.44 -2.93
N PRO A 28 -11.25 -2.50 -3.89
CA PRO A 28 -10.33 -1.37 -3.79
C PRO A 28 -10.36 -0.64 -2.45
N LYS A 29 -11.52 -0.23 -1.96
CA LYS A 29 -11.63 0.44 -0.65
C LYS A 29 -11.08 -0.41 0.50
N ASP A 30 -11.30 -1.71 0.44
CA ASP A 30 -10.80 -2.65 1.46
C ASP A 30 -9.28 -2.86 1.34
N LEU A 31 -8.70 -2.82 0.13
CA LEU A 31 -7.25 -2.81 -0.07
C LEU A 31 -6.60 -1.58 0.59
N TYR A 32 -7.22 -0.41 0.44
CA TYR A 32 -6.74 0.81 1.08
C TYR A 32 -6.82 0.72 2.62
N LEU A 33 -7.93 0.20 3.16
CA LEU A 33 -8.06 -0.05 4.60
C LEU A 33 -7.04 -1.08 5.11
N LEU A 34 -6.81 -2.14 4.36
CA LEU A 34 -5.79 -3.15 4.68
C LEU A 34 -4.39 -2.53 4.69
N ALA A 35 -4.07 -1.68 3.72
CA ALA A 35 -2.80 -0.94 3.72
C ALA A 35 -2.66 -0.03 4.96
N GLY A 36 -3.75 0.59 5.43
CA GLY A 36 -3.79 1.34 6.69
C GLY A 36 -3.49 0.47 7.92
N ILE A 37 -3.99 -0.77 7.94
CA ILE A 37 -3.66 -1.74 9.01
C ILE A 37 -2.16 -2.09 8.94
N TYR A 38 -1.60 -2.34 7.76
CA TYR A 38 -0.17 -2.61 7.59
C TYR A 38 0.69 -1.41 8.01
N LEU A 39 0.30 -0.19 7.65
CA LEU A 39 1.03 1.02 8.06
C LEU A 39 1.07 1.19 9.58
N SER A 40 -0.01 0.82 10.28
CA SER A 40 -0.13 0.90 11.74
C SER A 40 0.47 -0.30 12.48
N SER A 41 1.02 -1.29 11.77
CA SER A 41 1.57 -2.51 12.37
C SER A 41 3.06 -2.36 12.71
N GLU A 42 3.53 -3.16 13.67
CA GLU A 42 4.93 -3.29 14.06
C GLU A 42 5.36 -4.75 13.99
N TYR A 43 6.67 -5.00 13.92
CA TYR A 43 7.19 -6.35 14.07
C TYR A 43 6.85 -6.87 15.47
N TYR A 44 6.24 -8.04 15.51
CA TYR A 44 6.02 -8.75 16.76
C TYR A 44 7.26 -9.60 17.05
N SER A 45 7.92 -9.35 18.19
CA SER A 45 9.19 -9.93 18.62
C SER A 45 9.42 -11.35 18.08
N ASP A 46 10.54 -11.62 17.44
CA ASP A 46 11.00 -12.91 16.89
C ASP A 46 10.02 -13.66 15.97
N ALA A 47 8.87 -13.08 15.66
CA ALA A 47 7.83 -13.70 14.87
C ALA A 47 7.88 -13.25 13.41
N SER A 48 7.56 -14.18 12.53
CA SER A 48 7.44 -13.94 11.08
C SER A 48 6.16 -13.18 10.70
N TYR A 49 5.59 -12.39 11.61
CA TYR A 49 4.37 -11.62 11.38
C TYR A 49 4.43 -10.21 11.98
N LEU A 50 3.59 -9.34 11.44
CA LEU A 50 3.38 -7.99 11.93
C LEU A 50 2.15 -7.98 12.85
N TYR A 51 2.13 -7.05 13.78
CA TYR A 51 1.07 -6.92 14.77
C TYR A 51 0.56 -5.49 14.86
N THR A 52 -0.74 -5.35 15.04
CA THR A 52 -1.38 -4.08 15.43
C THR A 52 -2.66 -4.32 16.21
N ASN A 53 -2.99 -3.37 17.07
CA ASN A 53 -4.26 -3.30 17.78
C ASN A 53 -5.04 -2.04 17.41
N ILE A 54 -4.86 -1.54 16.19
CA ILE A 54 -5.54 -0.35 15.70
C ILE A 54 -7.06 -0.47 15.89
N THR A 55 -7.65 0.55 16.49
CA THR A 55 -9.10 0.61 16.70
C THR A 55 -9.83 1.08 15.45
N VAL A 56 -11.15 0.90 15.40
CA VAL A 56 -12.01 1.40 14.32
C VAL A 56 -11.85 2.91 14.15
N ASN A 57 -11.91 3.65 15.27
CA ASN A 57 -11.78 5.10 15.26
C ASN A 57 -10.41 5.55 14.72
N GLN A 58 -9.33 4.89 15.14
CA GLN A 58 -7.98 5.18 14.67
C GLN A 58 -7.81 4.88 13.18
N LEU A 59 -8.36 3.77 12.70
CA LEU A 59 -8.31 3.42 11.27
C LEU A 59 -9.18 4.38 10.44
N SER A 60 -10.33 4.80 10.97
CA SER A 60 -11.18 5.83 10.38
C SER A 60 -10.44 7.17 10.26
N ALA A 61 -9.81 7.62 11.34
CA ALA A 61 -9.03 8.85 11.35
C ALA A 61 -7.86 8.83 10.36
N LEU A 62 -7.16 7.69 10.25
CA LEU A 62 -6.05 7.49 9.32
C LEU A 62 -6.52 7.53 7.86
N THR A 63 -7.60 6.82 7.55
CA THR A 63 -8.01 6.55 6.17
C THR A 63 -9.10 7.49 5.64
N GLY A 64 -9.81 8.19 6.52
CA GLY A 64 -10.98 8.98 6.17
C GLY A 64 -12.23 8.14 5.82
N VAL A 65 -12.18 6.82 6.04
CA VAL A 65 -13.32 5.92 5.84
C VAL A 65 -14.15 5.88 7.11
N SER A 66 -15.49 5.91 6.99
CA SER A 66 -16.39 5.93 8.15
C SER A 66 -16.24 4.68 9.04
N GLU A 67 -16.37 4.88 10.34
CA GLU A 67 -16.34 3.80 11.34
C GLU A 67 -17.40 2.73 11.08
N ASP A 68 -18.58 3.14 10.60
CA ASP A 68 -19.66 2.23 10.22
C ASP A 68 -19.23 1.28 9.10
N TYR A 69 -18.61 1.79 8.03
CA TYR A 69 -18.10 0.94 6.96
C TYR A 69 -17.02 -0.02 7.45
N ILE A 70 -16.10 0.46 8.27
CA ILE A 70 -15.01 -0.37 8.83
C ILE A 70 -15.59 -1.50 9.68
N SER A 71 -16.52 -1.19 10.58
CA SER A 71 -17.11 -2.15 11.52
C SER A 71 -18.03 -3.16 10.84
N ASN A 72 -18.93 -2.68 9.97
CA ASN A 72 -20.02 -3.49 9.44
C ASN A 72 -19.70 -4.14 8.09
N ASN A 73 -18.69 -3.63 7.37
CA ASN A 73 -18.33 -4.15 6.05
C ASN A 73 -16.92 -4.70 5.98
N PHE A 74 -15.93 -3.88 6.30
CA PHE A 74 -14.51 -4.25 6.12
C PHE A 74 -14.08 -5.35 7.11
N TYR A 75 -14.23 -5.16 8.40
CA TYR A 75 -13.81 -6.16 9.39
C TYR A 75 -14.47 -7.53 9.22
N PRO A 76 -15.77 -7.65 8.95
CA PRO A 76 -16.39 -8.95 8.66
C PRO A 76 -15.80 -9.63 7.41
N ARG A 77 -15.46 -8.87 6.36
CA ARG A 77 -14.81 -9.43 5.15
C ARG A 77 -13.37 -9.85 5.44
N LEU A 78 -12.63 -9.00 6.14
CA LEU A 78 -11.26 -9.27 6.54
C LEU A 78 -11.14 -10.57 7.36
N LYS A 79 -12.05 -10.75 8.31
CA LYS A 79 -12.13 -11.95 9.14
C LYS A 79 -12.45 -13.22 8.32
N ARG A 80 -13.41 -13.12 7.40
CA ARG A 80 -13.81 -14.25 6.54
C ARG A 80 -12.79 -14.62 5.49
N SER A 81 -11.95 -13.68 5.06
CA SER A 81 -10.94 -13.92 4.03
C SER A 81 -9.87 -14.94 4.45
N GLY A 82 -9.65 -15.12 5.76
CA GLY A 82 -8.55 -15.93 6.28
C GLY A 82 -7.16 -15.33 6.03
N PHE A 83 -7.08 -14.14 5.41
CA PHE A 83 -5.83 -13.47 5.06
C PHE A 83 -5.01 -13.05 6.27
N ILE A 84 -5.67 -12.69 7.35
CA ILE A 84 -5.04 -12.32 8.62
C ILE A 84 -5.56 -13.21 9.74
N ARG A 85 -4.75 -13.31 10.79
CA ARG A 85 -5.23 -13.84 12.08
C ARG A 85 -5.66 -12.67 12.96
N TYR A 86 -6.77 -12.82 13.66
CA TYR A 86 -7.19 -11.81 14.60
C TYR A 86 -7.68 -12.45 15.90
N ARG A 87 -7.54 -11.72 17.00
CA ARG A 87 -8.13 -12.08 18.30
C ARG A 87 -8.82 -10.85 18.87
N CYS A 88 -10.02 -11.04 19.43
CA CYS A 88 -10.67 -10.03 20.22
C CYS A 88 -10.30 -10.31 21.69
N ILE A 89 -9.50 -9.43 22.28
CA ILE A 89 -9.00 -9.58 23.65
C ILE A 89 -9.71 -8.55 24.53
N GLN A 90 -10.16 -9.00 25.68
CA GLN A 90 -10.70 -8.12 26.72
C GLN A 90 -9.52 -7.60 27.54
N GLU A 91 -9.14 -6.35 27.30
CA GLU A 91 -7.99 -5.71 27.97
C GLU A 91 -8.36 -5.14 29.35
N GLN A 92 -9.63 -4.74 29.53
CA GLN A 92 -10.19 -4.24 30.79
C GLN A 92 -11.65 -4.67 30.90
N LEU A 93 -12.28 -4.46 32.06
CA LEU A 93 -13.60 -4.96 32.37
C LEU A 93 -14.70 -4.73 31.32
N LEU A 94 -14.58 -3.68 30.49
CA LEU A 94 -15.53 -3.33 29.43
C LEU A 94 -14.87 -3.03 28.08
N VAL A 95 -13.53 -3.09 27.97
CA VAL A 95 -12.81 -2.73 26.75
C VAL A 95 -12.35 -3.96 26.03
N ARG A 96 -12.96 -4.23 24.87
CA ARG A 96 -12.54 -5.28 23.94
C ARG A 96 -11.80 -4.64 22.77
N ARG A 97 -10.61 -5.15 22.43
CA ARG A 97 -9.83 -4.72 21.27
C ARG A 97 -9.58 -5.86 20.32
N ASN A 98 -9.58 -5.53 19.04
CA ASN A 98 -9.15 -6.45 17.99
C ASN A 98 -7.61 -6.37 17.88
N HIS A 99 -6.98 -7.51 17.99
CA HIS A 99 -5.56 -7.68 17.77
C HIS A 99 -5.37 -8.37 16.44
N PHE A 100 -4.67 -7.74 15.50
CA PHE A 100 -4.44 -8.24 14.16
C PHE A 100 -3.00 -8.74 14.04
N TYR A 101 -2.85 -9.94 13.52
CA TYR A 101 -1.58 -10.58 13.20
C TYR A 101 -1.52 -10.75 11.71
N LEU A 102 -0.67 -9.97 11.06
CA LEU A 102 -0.58 -9.83 9.61
C LEU A 102 0.58 -10.68 9.08
N PRO A 103 0.44 -11.37 7.94
CA PRO A 103 1.58 -11.97 7.27
C PRO A 103 2.64 -10.89 7.04
N ASN A 104 3.89 -11.18 7.43
CA ASN A 104 5.01 -10.32 7.07
C ASN A 104 5.37 -10.61 5.60
N PRO A 105 5.18 -9.68 4.66
CA PRO A 105 5.49 -9.92 3.28
C PRO A 105 7.00 -9.80 3.04
N VAL A 106 7.70 -10.94 3.07
CA VAL A 106 9.16 -11.01 2.78
C VAL A 106 9.41 -11.04 1.28
N ILE A 107 8.46 -11.55 0.50
CA ILE A 107 8.51 -11.63 -0.96
C ILE A 107 7.16 -11.19 -1.55
N ASN A 108 7.15 -10.77 -2.81
CA ASN A 108 5.93 -10.35 -3.52
C ASN A 108 5.14 -9.28 -2.77
N PHE A 109 5.80 -8.16 -2.52
CA PHE A 109 5.19 -6.99 -1.87
C PHE A 109 5.49 -5.70 -2.65
N ARG A 110 4.73 -4.64 -2.30
CA ARG A 110 4.97 -3.26 -2.74
C ARG A 110 5.10 -2.36 -1.50
N PHE A 111 5.92 -1.32 -1.62
CA PHE A 111 5.99 -0.30 -0.58
C PHE A 111 4.91 0.75 -0.81
N ILE A 112 4.06 0.95 0.20
CA ILE A 112 3.03 2.00 0.19
C ILE A 112 3.47 3.09 1.14
N ARG A 113 3.61 4.30 0.63
CA ARG A 113 4.01 5.47 1.43
C ARG A 113 2.87 6.01 2.27
N LYS A 114 3.22 6.57 3.43
CA LYS A 114 2.25 7.20 4.35
C LYS A 114 1.53 8.38 3.73
N GLU A 115 2.17 9.11 2.80
CA GLU A 115 1.62 10.26 2.09
C GLU A 115 0.29 9.94 1.40
N LEU A 116 0.15 8.72 0.88
CA LEU A 116 -1.12 8.26 0.29
C LEU A 116 -2.30 8.38 1.26
N PHE A 117 -2.07 8.18 2.57
CA PHE A 117 -3.11 8.27 3.59
C PHE A 117 -3.47 9.71 3.95
N PHE A 118 -2.54 10.63 3.80
CA PHE A 118 -2.75 12.04 4.11
C PHE A 118 -3.27 12.86 2.92
N ASP A 119 -3.10 12.39 1.71
CA ASP A 119 -3.69 13.01 0.54
C ASP A 119 -5.23 12.96 0.62
N ARG A 120 -5.87 14.11 0.65
CA ARG A 120 -7.34 14.24 0.74
C ARG A 120 -7.98 14.55 -0.62
N THR A 121 -7.20 14.69 -1.66
CA THR A 121 -7.69 14.96 -3.02
C THR A 121 -8.20 13.70 -3.72
N ILE A 122 -7.71 12.54 -3.29
CA ILE A 122 -8.01 11.22 -3.85
C ILE A 122 -8.97 10.47 -2.90
N SER A 123 -10.05 9.92 -3.43
CA SER A 123 -11.01 9.15 -2.63
C SER A 123 -10.43 7.82 -2.13
N PRO A 124 -10.95 7.25 -1.02
CA PRO A 124 -10.52 5.95 -0.52
C PRO A 124 -10.61 4.82 -1.55
N GLU A 125 -11.61 4.84 -2.40
CA GLU A 125 -11.80 3.88 -3.48
C GLU A 125 -10.71 4.01 -4.54
N GLU A 126 -10.40 5.24 -4.96
CA GLU A 126 -9.33 5.53 -5.93
C GLU A 126 -7.96 5.15 -5.40
N LYS A 127 -7.67 5.46 -4.14
CA LYS A 127 -6.44 5.00 -3.46
C LYS A 127 -6.32 3.48 -3.48
N GLY A 128 -7.42 2.77 -3.24
CA GLY A 128 -7.44 1.32 -3.33
C GLY A 128 -7.22 0.81 -4.75
N VAL A 129 -7.75 1.50 -5.77
CA VAL A 129 -7.46 1.19 -7.18
C VAL A 129 -5.97 1.44 -7.49
N MET A 130 -5.40 2.56 -7.04
CA MET A 130 -3.96 2.86 -7.19
C MET A 130 -3.09 1.77 -6.59
N ILE A 131 -3.38 1.34 -5.36
CA ILE A 131 -2.67 0.24 -4.70
C ILE A 131 -2.77 -1.04 -5.54
N GLY A 132 -3.97 -1.37 -6.01
CA GLY A 132 -4.19 -2.54 -6.84
C GLY A 132 -3.43 -2.48 -8.16
N LEU A 133 -3.48 -1.35 -8.87
CA LEU A 133 -2.73 -1.12 -10.10
C LEU A 133 -1.21 -1.22 -9.85
N TYR A 134 -0.72 -0.61 -8.79
CA TYR A 134 0.68 -0.67 -8.43
C TYR A 134 1.16 -2.10 -8.16
N CYS A 135 0.34 -2.92 -7.52
CA CYS A 135 0.63 -4.32 -7.33
C CYS A 135 0.65 -5.14 -8.64
N ILE A 136 -0.10 -4.73 -9.66
CA ILE A 136 -0.15 -5.36 -11.00
C ILE A 136 1.03 -4.89 -11.87
N CYS A 137 1.62 -3.74 -11.57
CA CYS A 137 2.73 -3.20 -12.35
C CYS A 137 3.89 -4.20 -12.50
N ILE A 138 4.57 -4.13 -13.62
CA ILE A 138 5.80 -4.86 -13.88
C ILE A 138 6.79 -4.57 -12.74
N ASN A 139 7.44 -5.60 -12.23
CA ASN A 139 8.33 -5.46 -11.08
C ASN A 139 9.39 -4.38 -11.31
N GLY A 140 9.59 -3.52 -10.31
CA GLY A 140 10.51 -2.39 -10.39
C GLY A 140 10.04 -1.22 -11.27
N THR A 141 8.77 -1.22 -11.69
CA THR A 141 8.21 -0.13 -12.51
C THR A 141 6.84 0.31 -11.98
N PHE A 142 6.31 1.44 -12.52
CA PHE A 142 4.94 1.90 -12.31
C PHE A 142 4.07 1.69 -13.55
N ARG A 143 4.47 0.79 -14.43
CA ARG A 143 3.80 0.50 -15.70
C ARG A 143 3.21 -0.90 -15.67
N TYR A 144 2.09 -1.08 -16.34
CA TYR A 144 1.49 -2.38 -16.58
C TYR A 144 1.05 -2.50 -18.05
N ASP A 145 1.12 -3.71 -18.59
CA ASP A 145 0.80 -4.04 -19.97
C ASP A 145 -0.47 -4.88 -20.11
N LEU A 146 -1.19 -5.05 -19.03
CA LEU A 146 -2.43 -5.82 -19.02
C LEU A 146 -3.55 -5.06 -19.73
N SER A 147 -4.40 -5.80 -20.46
CA SER A 147 -5.64 -5.23 -21.00
C SER A 147 -6.55 -4.80 -19.86
N ASP A 148 -7.39 -3.78 -20.12
CA ASP A 148 -8.40 -3.32 -19.17
C ASP A 148 -9.20 -4.49 -18.56
N GLN A 149 -9.55 -5.48 -19.37
CA GLN A 149 -10.29 -6.65 -18.91
C GLN A 149 -9.52 -7.39 -17.80
N ARG A 150 -8.27 -7.73 -18.04
CA ARG A 150 -7.44 -8.41 -17.05
C ARG A 150 -7.25 -7.58 -15.78
N VAL A 151 -7.16 -6.26 -15.92
CA VAL A 151 -7.02 -5.35 -14.78
C VAL A 151 -8.26 -5.39 -13.89
N TRP A 152 -9.47 -5.16 -14.43
CA TRP A 152 -10.66 -5.16 -13.56
C TRP A 152 -10.99 -6.55 -12.99
N GLU A 153 -10.69 -7.63 -13.71
CA GLU A 153 -10.80 -9.00 -13.21
C GLU A 153 -9.83 -9.23 -12.03
N SER A 154 -8.57 -8.81 -12.16
CA SER A 154 -7.58 -8.89 -11.09
C SER A 154 -7.97 -8.08 -9.86
N LEU A 155 -8.56 -6.90 -10.05
CA LEU A 155 -9.06 -6.05 -8.96
C LEU A 155 -10.39 -6.53 -8.37
N GLY A 156 -11.02 -7.54 -8.94
CA GLY A 156 -12.32 -8.07 -8.48
C GLY A 156 -13.46 -7.05 -8.57
N ILE A 157 -13.44 -6.16 -9.58
CA ILE A 157 -14.46 -5.11 -9.80
C ILE A 157 -15.10 -5.23 -11.17
N SER A 158 -16.26 -4.58 -11.35
CA SER A 158 -16.93 -4.56 -12.65
C SER A 158 -16.21 -3.62 -13.64
N LYS A 159 -16.39 -3.89 -14.95
CA LYS A 159 -15.92 -3.02 -16.04
C LYS A 159 -16.32 -1.56 -15.83
N ASN A 160 -17.58 -1.31 -15.47
CA ASN A 160 -18.09 0.05 -15.31
C ASN A 160 -17.45 0.74 -14.09
N THR A 161 -17.27 0.01 -13.00
CA THR A 161 -16.59 0.52 -11.79
C THR A 161 -15.14 0.86 -12.11
N PHE A 162 -14.43 -0.03 -12.82
CA PHE A 162 -13.06 0.23 -13.24
C PHE A 162 -12.96 1.47 -14.13
N LYS A 163 -13.80 1.56 -15.18
CA LYS A 163 -13.80 2.74 -16.07
C LYS A 163 -14.01 4.05 -15.32
N LYS A 164 -14.94 4.07 -14.35
CA LYS A 164 -15.19 5.24 -13.50
C LYS A 164 -13.90 5.69 -12.79
N TYR A 165 -13.24 4.79 -12.08
CA TYR A 165 -12.03 5.14 -11.33
C TYR A 165 -10.85 5.43 -12.24
N ARG A 166 -10.67 4.66 -13.32
CA ARG A 166 -9.63 4.91 -14.31
C ARG A 166 -9.73 6.31 -14.89
N ASN A 167 -10.93 6.72 -15.33
CA ASN A 167 -11.12 8.04 -15.91
C ASN A 167 -10.85 9.14 -14.87
N SER A 168 -11.33 8.99 -13.64
CA SER A 168 -11.03 9.93 -12.57
C SER A 168 -9.53 10.04 -12.28
N LEU A 169 -8.79 8.93 -12.28
CA LEU A 169 -7.34 8.94 -12.09
C LEU A 169 -6.61 9.59 -13.28
N ILE A 170 -7.10 9.44 -14.50
CA ILE A 170 -6.57 10.12 -15.68
C ILE A 170 -6.84 11.63 -15.60
N ASP A 171 -8.08 12.03 -15.28
CA ASP A 171 -8.48 13.44 -15.16
C ASP A 171 -7.67 14.17 -14.07
N ASN A 172 -7.25 13.46 -13.05
CA ASN A 172 -6.39 13.96 -11.97
C ASN A 172 -4.88 13.81 -12.25
N ASN A 173 -4.47 13.43 -13.46
CA ASN A 173 -3.08 13.21 -13.86
C ASN A 173 -2.30 12.19 -13.01
N ILE A 174 -2.98 11.21 -12.44
CA ILE A 174 -2.39 10.12 -11.64
C ILE A 174 -2.07 8.92 -12.52
N LEU A 175 -2.89 8.70 -13.54
CA LEU A 175 -2.79 7.58 -14.47
C LEU A 175 -2.82 8.10 -15.90
N TRP A 176 -1.89 7.70 -16.74
CA TRP A 176 -1.88 8.11 -18.13
C TRP A 176 -1.30 7.04 -19.08
N PRO A 177 -1.58 7.11 -20.39
CA PRO A 177 -0.99 6.24 -21.39
C PRO A 177 0.54 6.36 -21.41
N SER A 178 1.21 5.23 -21.65
CA SER A 178 2.67 5.15 -21.81
C SER A 178 3.01 4.57 -23.17
N TYR A 179 4.12 5.00 -23.76
CA TYR A 179 4.59 4.46 -25.03
C TYR A 179 5.03 3.00 -24.95
N ASP A 180 5.54 2.58 -23.78
CA ASP A 180 6.09 1.24 -23.56
C ASP A 180 5.10 0.29 -22.90
N ALA A 181 4.03 0.84 -22.33
CA ALA A 181 2.98 0.08 -21.66
C ALA A 181 1.64 0.81 -21.81
N PRO A 182 0.49 0.12 -21.77
CA PRO A 182 -0.82 0.75 -21.96
C PRO A 182 -1.10 1.88 -21.00
N MET A 183 -0.65 1.75 -19.76
CA MET A 183 -0.89 2.72 -18.70
C MET A 183 0.30 2.81 -17.75
N ALA A 184 0.51 3.98 -17.17
CA ALA A 184 1.52 4.24 -16.16
C ALA A 184 0.94 5.06 -15.01
N LEU A 185 1.33 4.73 -13.78
CA LEU A 185 1.08 5.56 -12.61
C LEU A 185 2.11 6.69 -12.57
N THR A 186 1.65 7.93 -12.51
CA THR A 186 2.52 9.11 -12.53
C THR A 186 2.89 9.58 -11.14
N ASN A 187 2.05 9.31 -10.15
CA ASN A 187 2.31 9.68 -8.76
C ASN A 187 2.97 8.53 -7.99
N ALA A 188 4.16 8.13 -8.46
CA ALA A 188 4.95 7.06 -7.88
C ALA A 188 5.36 7.32 -6.43
N GLU A 189 5.57 8.58 -6.06
CA GLU A 189 6.01 9.01 -4.74
C GLU A 189 5.07 8.55 -3.62
N HIS A 190 3.78 8.49 -3.87
CA HIS A 190 2.79 8.01 -2.91
C HIS A 190 2.76 6.49 -2.73
N LEU A 191 3.33 5.75 -3.68
CA LEU A 191 3.23 4.30 -3.70
C LEU A 191 4.51 3.61 -3.27
N ASP A 192 5.68 4.08 -3.70
CA ASP A 192 6.94 3.39 -3.41
C ASP A 192 8.07 4.34 -3.01
N ALA A 193 8.47 4.30 -1.74
CA ALA A 193 9.60 5.07 -1.24
C ALA A 193 10.95 4.62 -1.82
N LYS A 194 11.10 3.33 -2.15
CA LYS A 194 12.35 2.81 -2.72
C LYS A 194 12.64 3.37 -4.11
N VAL A 195 11.61 3.70 -4.88
CA VAL A 195 11.81 4.31 -6.21
C VAL A 195 12.54 5.64 -6.13
N LEU A 196 12.36 6.39 -5.05
CA LEU A 196 13.10 7.62 -4.82
C LEU A 196 14.56 7.36 -4.45
N MET A 197 14.84 6.24 -3.78
CA MET A 197 16.19 5.86 -3.36
C MET A 197 16.92 5.02 -4.43
N TYR A 198 16.16 4.23 -5.21
CA TYR A 198 16.69 3.29 -6.21
C TYR A 198 15.89 3.41 -7.51
N PRO A 199 16.08 4.47 -8.27
CA PRO A 199 15.25 4.78 -9.46
C PRO A 199 15.34 3.79 -10.60
N HIS A 200 16.40 2.95 -10.68
CA HIS A 200 16.43 1.86 -11.64
C HIS A 200 15.41 0.75 -11.36
N LEU A 201 14.83 0.72 -10.17
CA LEU A 201 13.65 -0.09 -9.86
C LEU A 201 12.34 0.58 -10.33
N GLY A 202 12.40 1.80 -10.83
CA GLY A 202 11.27 2.58 -11.29
C GLY A 202 11.49 3.19 -12.66
N HIS A 203 10.98 4.41 -12.84
CA HIS A 203 11.06 5.13 -14.10
C HIS A 203 12.38 5.87 -14.35
N LYS A 204 13.13 6.13 -13.29
CA LYS A 204 14.36 6.91 -13.36
C LYS A 204 15.51 6.01 -13.72
N THR A 205 16.39 6.53 -14.54
CA THR A 205 17.66 5.90 -14.86
C THR A 205 18.68 6.22 -13.78
N TRP A 206 19.77 5.48 -13.74
CA TRP A 206 20.91 5.80 -12.89
C TRP A 206 21.43 7.25 -13.09
N LEU A 207 21.43 7.75 -14.32
CA LEU A 207 21.86 9.12 -14.62
C LEU A 207 20.93 10.16 -13.98
N ASP A 208 19.61 9.91 -14.03
CA ASP A 208 18.63 10.79 -13.38
C ASP A 208 18.85 10.86 -11.86
N LEU A 209 19.33 9.77 -11.24
CA LEU A 209 19.70 9.73 -9.82
C LEU A 209 20.89 10.59 -9.50
N VAL A 210 21.97 10.43 -10.29
CA VAL A 210 23.20 11.17 -10.10
C VAL A 210 22.93 12.68 -10.19
N GLU A 211 22.06 13.10 -11.12
CA GLU A 211 21.69 14.48 -11.29
C GLU A 211 20.81 15.02 -10.14
N GLU A 212 19.87 14.21 -9.62
CA GLU A 212 18.90 14.67 -8.63
C GLU A 212 19.44 14.60 -7.18
N PHE A 213 20.16 13.53 -6.85
CA PHE A 213 20.59 13.27 -5.47
C PHE A 213 22.10 13.44 -5.23
N ASN A 214 22.89 13.61 -6.29
CA ASN A 214 24.34 13.75 -6.23
C ASN A 214 24.97 12.76 -5.21
N PRO A 215 24.73 11.44 -5.37
CA PRO A 215 25.16 10.44 -4.42
C PRO A 215 26.68 10.36 -4.32
N THR A 216 27.18 10.00 -3.17
CA THR A 216 28.61 9.76 -2.96
C THR A 216 29.08 8.50 -3.68
N GLU A 217 30.40 8.40 -3.95
CA GLU A 217 30.97 7.19 -4.57
C GLU A 217 30.67 5.91 -3.77
N ASP A 218 30.64 6.01 -2.43
CA ASP A 218 30.32 4.88 -1.54
C ASP A 218 28.86 4.44 -1.70
N GLU A 219 27.91 5.36 -1.74
CA GLU A 219 26.50 5.05 -2.00
C GLU A 219 26.30 4.42 -3.39
N ILE A 220 27.10 4.86 -4.37
CA ILE A 220 27.12 4.29 -5.72
C ILE A 220 27.60 2.83 -5.68
N ASN A 221 28.69 2.58 -4.99
CA ASN A 221 29.31 1.24 -4.92
C ASN A 221 28.43 0.28 -4.13
N ASP A 222 27.89 0.68 -2.99
CA ASP A 222 26.95 -0.11 -2.19
C ASP A 222 25.73 -0.51 -3.01
N TYR A 223 25.26 0.40 -3.84
CA TYR A 223 24.16 0.15 -4.73
C TYR A 223 24.49 -0.87 -5.83
N LEU A 224 25.64 -0.74 -6.50
CA LEU A 224 26.07 -1.68 -7.54
C LEU A 224 26.24 -3.09 -6.99
N LEU A 225 26.78 -3.23 -5.77
CA LEU A 225 26.90 -4.51 -5.08
C LEU A 225 25.53 -5.15 -4.79
N MET A 226 24.54 -4.36 -4.38
CA MET A 226 23.17 -4.86 -4.15
C MET A 226 22.50 -5.34 -5.44
N VAL A 227 22.79 -4.73 -6.58
CA VAL A 227 22.23 -5.13 -7.88
C VAL A 227 22.84 -6.44 -8.37
N GLU A 228 24.15 -6.64 -8.17
CA GLU A 228 24.84 -7.87 -8.56
C GLU A 228 24.40 -9.08 -7.71
N GLU A 229 24.02 -8.87 -6.44
CA GLU A 229 23.49 -9.95 -5.60
C GLU A 229 22.05 -10.38 -5.94
N VAL A 230 21.32 -9.58 -6.69
CA VAL A 230 19.90 -9.83 -7.04
C VAL A 230 19.72 -10.27 -8.50
N ALA A 231 20.75 -10.16 -9.33
CA ALA A 231 20.76 -10.57 -10.73
C ALA A 231 21.20 -12.04 -10.89
#